data_56a8326b05924fedbe733aba893b32c7
#
_entry.id   56a8326b05924fedbe733aba893b32c7
#
_cell.length_a   1.000
_cell.length_b   1.000
_cell.length_c   1.000
_cell.angle_alpha   90.00
_cell.angle_beta   90.00
_cell.angle_gamma   90.00
#
_symmetry.space_group_name_H-M   'P 1'
#
loop_
_entity.id
_entity.type
_entity.pdbx_description
1 polymer ?
#
loop_
_entity_poly.entity_id
_entity_poly.type
_entity_poly.pdbx_seq_one_letter_code
_entity_poly.pdbx_strand_id
1 'polypeptide(L)'
;MRSLTVLSERGDTPRLQALSQHEGTRPVVLIGFQKQGNLGIGYLAATLMRRGHRVKVLDFEDAAEQILATVEAEVPVVVGFSLIFQFYLPRFRALMQYLRDHGVRCHFTIGGHFPSLSHERTLELIPEVDSVVRFEGEVTLLELVESLIHDQDWRKIDGLAYRQGGRFVSNPLRHLLDDLDVLPFPYRQYEPTAILGQRTMPILASRGCSRTCSFCSIHMFYRAAPGRVVRIRKVAEVVREMKDLYQNRGITLFLFQDDDFPSSARRGVVGRSVWSMNCIARTWSAK
;
A
#
# COMPACT_ATOMS: atom_id res chain seq x y z
N MET A 1 4.14 10.25 29.00
CA MET A 1 4.59 10.86 27.74
C MET A 1 5.72 9.99 27.19
N ARG A 2 5.45 9.06 26.28
CA ARG A 2 6.48 8.32 25.54
C ARG A 2 6.48 8.84 24.12
N SER A 3 7.59 9.47 23.76
CA SER A 3 7.87 10.02 22.42
C SER A 3 7.66 8.97 21.35
N LEU A 4 6.82 9.30 20.36
CA LEU A 4 6.82 8.61 19.06
C LEU A 4 8.21 8.79 18.46
N THR A 5 8.97 7.70 18.39
CA THR A 5 10.28 7.72 17.73
C THR A 5 10.02 7.82 16.23
N VAL A 6 10.00 9.04 15.74
CA VAL A 6 10.03 9.37 14.31
C VAL A 6 11.26 8.71 13.71
N LEU A 7 11.11 8.07 12.57
CA LEU A 7 12.18 7.50 11.76
C LEU A 7 13.26 8.59 11.52
N SER A 8 14.42 8.43 12.13
CA SER A 8 15.49 9.45 12.09
C SER A 8 16.09 9.53 10.68
N GLU A 9 16.48 10.74 10.31
CA GLU A 9 17.05 11.14 9.01
C GLU A 9 18.43 10.54 8.69
N ARG A 10 18.91 9.56 9.42
CA ARG A 10 20.21 8.90 9.16
C ARG A 10 20.02 7.40 9.15
N GLY A 11 19.95 6.82 7.96
CA GLY A 11 20.38 5.47 7.57
C GLY A 11 20.11 4.25 8.45
N ASP A 12 19.58 4.40 9.64
CA ASP A 12 19.26 3.31 10.56
C ASP A 12 17.79 2.94 10.42
N THR A 13 17.54 1.83 9.75
CA THR A 13 16.21 1.22 9.66
C THR A 13 15.76 0.84 11.07
N PRO A 14 14.74 1.49 11.67
CA PRO A 14 14.29 1.08 12.98
C PRO A 14 13.74 -0.35 12.89
N ARG A 15 14.24 -1.22 13.74
CA ARG A 15 13.61 -2.52 13.99
C ARG A 15 12.19 -2.25 14.49
N LEU A 16 11.21 -2.58 13.66
CA LEU A 16 9.82 -2.59 14.05
C LEU A 16 9.64 -3.64 15.16
N GLN A 17 9.75 -3.21 16.41
CA GLN A 17 9.51 -4.08 17.56
C GLN A 17 8.01 -4.41 17.61
N ALA A 18 7.68 -5.66 17.89
CA ALA A 18 6.32 -6.08 18.16
C ALA A 18 5.77 -5.26 19.33
N LEU A 19 4.71 -4.48 19.08
CA LEU A 19 3.95 -3.81 20.13
C LEU A 19 2.88 -4.77 20.64
N SER A 20 2.60 -4.67 21.93
CA SER A 20 1.53 -5.41 22.63
C SER A 20 0.20 -5.27 21.88
N GLN A 21 -0.57 -6.37 21.82
CA GLN A 21 -1.93 -6.38 21.28
C GLN A 21 -2.77 -5.31 22.00
N HIS A 22 -3.32 -4.38 21.23
CA HIS A 22 -4.27 -3.41 21.75
C HIS A 22 -5.66 -4.05 21.78
N GLU A 23 -6.04 -4.61 22.91
CA GLU A 23 -7.44 -4.97 23.15
C GLU A 23 -8.28 -3.68 23.16
N GLY A 24 -9.28 -3.63 22.27
CA GLY A 24 -10.25 -2.54 22.21
C GLY A 24 -10.03 -1.45 21.14
N THR A 25 -9.03 -1.57 20.28
CA THR A 25 -8.85 -0.61 19.19
C THR A 25 -9.86 -0.81 18.06
N ARG A 26 -10.48 0.29 17.59
CA ARG A 26 -11.36 0.28 16.43
C ARG A 26 -10.57 -0.18 15.19
N PRO A 27 -11.15 -1.04 14.32
CA PRO A 27 -10.45 -1.56 13.16
C PRO A 27 -10.25 -0.49 12.07
N VAL A 28 -9.44 -0.86 11.09
CA VAL A 28 -9.27 -0.14 9.81
C VAL A 28 -9.94 -0.95 8.71
N VAL A 29 -10.76 -0.31 7.90
CA VAL A 29 -11.33 -0.93 6.68
C VAL A 29 -10.59 -0.36 5.48
N LEU A 30 -10.06 -1.24 4.63
CA LEU A 30 -9.40 -0.87 3.37
C LEU A 30 -10.23 -1.38 2.21
N ILE A 31 -10.51 -0.52 1.22
CA ILE A 31 -11.34 -0.81 0.06
C ILE A 31 -10.54 -0.57 -1.22
N GLY A 32 -10.44 -1.59 -2.08
CA GLY A 32 -9.75 -1.49 -3.36
C GLY A 32 -9.93 -2.75 -4.19
N PHE A 33 -9.22 -2.85 -5.30
CA PHE A 33 -9.31 -3.97 -6.24
C PHE A 33 -8.62 -5.23 -5.70
N GLN A 34 -9.18 -5.84 -4.67
CA GLN A 34 -8.58 -6.97 -3.97
C GLN A 34 -8.54 -8.23 -4.85
N LYS A 35 -9.65 -8.54 -5.55
CA LYS A 35 -9.76 -9.71 -6.43
C LYS A 35 -8.83 -9.65 -7.65
N GLN A 36 -8.33 -8.46 -7.99
CA GLN A 36 -7.36 -8.26 -9.07
C GLN A 36 -5.90 -8.35 -8.59
N GLY A 37 -5.66 -8.80 -7.35
CA GLY A 37 -4.32 -8.99 -6.83
C GLY A 37 -3.56 -7.69 -6.52
N ASN A 38 -4.24 -6.68 -5.98
CA ASN A 38 -3.64 -5.41 -5.60
C ASN A 38 -2.64 -5.59 -4.45
N LEU A 39 -1.35 -5.68 -4.78
CA LEU A 39 -0.29 -5.80 -3.78
C LEU A 39 -0.15 -4.55 -2.92
N GLY A 40 -0.45 -3.36 -3.44
CA GLY A 40 -0.37 -2.10 -2.69
C GLY A 40 -1.25 -2.13 -1.45
N ILE A 41 -2.55 -2.44 -1.60
CA ILE A 41 -3.46 -2.54 -0.45
C ILE A 41 -3.06 -3.69 0.50
N GLY A 42 -2.48 -4.76 -0.05
CA GLY A 42 -1.95 -5.88 0.73
C GLY A 42 -0.78 -5.46 1.63
N TYR A 43 0.15 -4.62 1.13
CA TYR A 43 1.25 -4.06 1.92
C TYR A 43 0.75 -3.11 3.02
N LEU A 44 -0.23 -2.26 2.71
CA LEU A 44 -0.87 -1.38 3.68
C LEU A 44 -1.49 -2.18 4.83
N ALA A 45 -2.31 -3.19 4.48
CA ALA A 45 -2.95 -4.06 5.46
C ALA A 45 -1.93 -4.81 6.33
N ALA A 46 -0.92 -5.43 5.71
CA ALA A 46 0.11 -6.17 6.42
C ALA A 46 0.95 -5.28 7.36
N THR A 47 1.22 -4.03 6.97
CA THR A 47 1.95 -3.05 7.79
C THR A 47 1.15 -2.68 9.04
N LEU A 48 -0.15 -2.40 8.88
CA LEU A 48 -1.05 -2.13 10.00
C LEU A 48 -1.19 -3.35 10.93
N MET A 49 -1.40 -4.54 10.37
CA MET A 49 -1.53 -5.79 11.14
C MET A 49 -0.26 -6.10 11.94
N ARG A 50 0.92 -5.86 11.37
CA ARG A 50 2.20 -6.05 12.08
C ARG A 50 2.34 -5.13 13.30
N ARG A 51 1.65 -3.99 13.29
CA ARG A 51 1.57 -3.05 14.43
C ARG A 51 0.42 -3.36 15.39
N GLY A 52 -0.29 -4.48 15.19
CA GLY A 52 -1.36 -4.94 16.07
C GLY A 52 -2.74 -4.38 15.74
N HIS A 53 -2.90 -3.62 14.65
CA HIS A 53 -4.21 -3.12 14.25
C HIS A 53 -5.06 -4.22 13.60
N ARG A 54 -6.35 -4.24 13.90
CA ARG A 54 -7.33 -5.05 13.18
C ARG A 54 -7.60 -4.40 11.82
N VAL A 55 -7.47 -5.17 10.75
CA VAL A 55 -7.69 -4.66 9.39
C VAL A 55 -8.68 -5.56 8.66
N LYS A 56 -9.68 -4.95 8.04
CA LYS A 56 -10.59 -5.60 7.11
C LYS A 56 -10.32 -5.08 5.70
N VAL A 57 -10.11 -5.98 4.75
CA VAL A 57 -9.92 -5.60 3.35
C VAL A 57 -11.16 -6.03 2.56
N LEU A 58 -11.75 -5.10 1.82
CA LEU A 58 -12.93 -5.33 0.99
C LEU A 58 -12.60 -5.08 -0.48
N ASP A 59 -13.27 -5.81 -1.36
CA ASP A 59 -13.15 -5.54 -2.78
C ASP A 59 -14.05 -4.37 -3.18
N PHE A 60 -13.52 -3.47 -3.98
CA PHE A 60 -14.27 -2.33 -4.49
C PHE A 60 -15.46 -2.74 -5.38
N GLU A 61 -15.43 -3.92 -5.99
CA GLU A 61 -16.48 -4.43 -6.86
C GLU A 61 -17.60 -5.17 -6.10
N ASP A 62 -17.46 -5.33 -4.77
CA ASP A 62 -18.55 -5.83 -3.93
C ASP A 62 -19.72 -4.84 -3.92
N ALA A 63 -20.94 -5.32 -3.69
CA ALA A 63 -22.13 -4.46 -3.64
C ALA A 63 -21.98 -3.39 -2.53
N ALA A 64 -22.41 -2.16 -2.82
CA ALA A 64 -22.27 -1.03 -1.89
C ALA A 64 -22.95 -1.31 -0.53
N GLU A 65 -24.07 -2.05 -0.55
CA GLU A 65 -24.80 -2.48 0.64
C GLU A 65 -23.99 -3.46 1.50
N GLN A 66 -23.22 -4.36 0.88
CA GLN A 66 -22.34 -5.31 1.59
C GLN A 66 -21.14 -4.58 2.20
N ILE A 67 -20.59 -3.61 1.46
CA ILE A 67 -19.52 -2.75 1.97
C ILE A 67 -20.02 -1.94 3.16
N LEU A 68 -21.19 -1.31 3.05
CA LEU A 68 -21.84 -0.54 4.13
C LEU A 68 -22.05 -1.43 5.36
N ALA A 69 -22.70 -2.58 5.21
CA ALA A 69 -22.98 -3.50 6.31
C ALA A 69 -21.68 -3.91 7.05
N THR A 70 -20.59 -4.12 6.30
CA THR A 70 -19.29 -4.43 6.92
C THR A 70 -18.71 -3.22 7.66
N VAL A 71 -18.77 -2.03 7.08
CA VAL A 71 -18.27 -0.80 7.72
C VAL A 71 -19.06 -0.49 8.99
N GLU A 72 -20.39 -0.67 8.98
CA GLU A 72 -21.24 -0.51 10.16
C GLU A 72 -20.94 -1.53 11.25
N ALA A 73 -20.75 -2.79 10.90
CA ALA A 73 -20.43 -3.86 11.85
C ALA A 73 -19.04 -3.67 12.50
N GLU A 74 -18.05 -3.23 11.72
CA GLU A 74 -16.69 -3.06 12.21
C GLU A 74 -16.48 -1.73 12.96
N VAL A 75 -17.29 -0.70 12.72
CA VAL A 75 -17.17 0.64 13.31
C VAL A 75 -15.72 1.18 13.24
N PRO A 76 -15.13 1.28 12.05
CA PRO A 76 -13.71 1.56 11.90
C PRO A 76 -13.31 2.97 12.33
N VAL A 77 -12.03 3.16 12.68
CA VAL A 77 -11.44 4.49 12.87
C VAL A 77 -11.17 5.16 11.52
N VAL A 78 -10.78 4.38 10.52
CA VAL A 78 -10.47 4.82 9.15
C VAL A 78 -11.10 3.88 8.14
N VAL A 79 -11.70 4.46 7.09
CA VAL A 79 -11.94 3.76 5.83
C VAL A 79 -10.96 4.29 4.80
N GLY A 80 -10.04 3.44 4.36
CA GLY A 80 -9.02 3.76 3.35
C GLY A 80 -9.40 3.22 1.98
N PHE A 81 -9.34 4.08 0.96
CA PHE A 81 -9.67 3.73 -0.41
C PHE A 81 -8.42 3.70 -1.29
N SER A 82 -8.22 2.63 -2.06
CA SER A 82 -7.08 2.47 -2.96
C SER A 82 -7.52 2.60 -4.41
N LEU A 83 -7.40 3.82 -4.96
CA LEU A 83 -7.72 4.16 -6.34
C LEU A 83 -6.47 4.08 -7.22
N ILE A 84 -6.31 3.00 -7.97
CA ILE A 84 -5.18 2.82 -8.89
C ILE A 84 -5.47 3.52 -10.22
N PHE A 85 -6.62 3.23 -10.82
CA PHE A 85 -6.99 3.69 -12.15
C PHE A 85 -7.97 4.87 -12.08
N GLN A 86 -7.56 6.01 -12.64
CA GLN A 86 -8.35 7.23 -12.71
C GLN A 86 -9.78 7.01 -13.27
N PHE A 87 -9.93 6.09 -14.18
CA PHE A 87 -11.22 5.74 -14.80
C PHE A 87 -12.30 5.39 -13.76
N TYR A 88 -11.94 4.82 -12.63
CA TYR A 88 -12.87 4.43 -11.59
C TYR A 88 -13.20 5.55 -10.58
N LEU A 89 -12.63 6.74 -10.72
CA LEU A 89 -12.86 7.85 -9.79
C LEU A 89 -14.37 8.16 -9.57
N PRO A 90 -15.24 8.22 -10.61
CA PRO A 90 -16.67 8.48 -10.38
C PRO A 90 -17.35 7.41 -9.52
N ARG A 91 -16.96 6.13 -9.69
CA ARG A 91 -17.50 5.02 -8.90
C ARG A 91 -17.01 5.04 -7.46
N PHE A 92 -15.74 5.38 -7.23
CA PHE A 92 -15.21 5.59 -5.87
C PHE A 92 -15.92 6.73 -5.16
N ARG A 93 -16.14 7.87 -5.85
CA ARG A 93 -16.91 8.98 -5.32
C ARG A 93 -18.33 8.56 -4.95
N ALA A 94 -19.03 7.87 -5.84
CA ALA A 94 -20.39 7.39 -5.59
C ALA A 94 -20.47 6.48 -4.37
N LEU A 95 -19.50 5.56 -4.19
CA LEU A 95 -19.41 4.70 -3.01
C LEU A 95 -19.18 5.51 -1.74
N MET A 96 -18.25 6.47 -1.74
CA MET A 96 -17.97 7.30 -0.57
C MET A 96 -19.19 8.16 -0.18
N GLN A 97 -19.84 8.75 -1.17
CA GLN A 97 -21.08 9.50 -0.96
C GLN A 97 -22.16 8.58 -0.36
N TYR A 98 -22.37 7.40 -0.94
CA TYR A 98 -23.32 6.41 -0.43
C TYR A 98 -23.06 6.07 1.05
N LEU A 99 -21.80 5.81 1.42
CA LEU A 99 -21.42 5.54 2.82
C LEU A 99 -21.71 6.74 3.73
N ARG A 100 -21.39 7.97 3.29
CA ARG A 100 -21.68 9.21 4.03
C ARG A 100 -23.18 9.43 4.22
N ASP A 101 -23.96 9.22 3.18
CA ASP A 101 -25.43 9.38 3.21
C ASP A 101 -26.08 8.39 4.19
N HIS A 102 -25.48 7.19 4.37
CA HIS A 102 -25.91 6.18 5.33
C HIS A 102 -25.27 6.33 6.72
N GLY A 103 -24.71 7.49 7.03
CA GLY A 103 -24.29 7.82 8.40
C GLY A 103 -22.88 7.41 8.79
N VAL A 104 -22.05 6.90 7.89
CA VAL A 104 -20.64 6.62 8.19
C VAL A 104 -19.87 7.92 8.43
N ARG A 105 -19.30 8.12 9.62
CA ARG A 105 -18.66 9.40 10.04
C ARG A 105 -17.18 9.27 10.39
N CYS A 106 -16.60 8.07 10.33
CA CYS A 106 -15.17 7.87 10.54
C CYS A 106 -14.33 8.60 9.47
N HIS A 107 -13.03 8.68 9.70
CA HIS A 107 -12.10 9.32 8.76
C HIS A 107 -12.02 8.55 7.43
N PHE A 108 -12.26 9.23 6.31
CA PHE A 108 -12.08 8.69 4.97
C PHE A 108 -10.76 9.17 4.38
N THR A 109 -9.90 8.26 4.00
CA THR A 109 -8.66 8.58 3.29
C THR A 109 -8.60 7.84 1.95
N ILE A 110 -8.01 8.47 0.94
CA ILE A 110 -7.82 7.87 -0.37
C ILE A 110 -6.34 7.92 -0.75
N GLY A 111 -5.85 6.84 -1.37
CA GLY A 111 -4.51 6.77 -1.93
C GLY A 111 -4.49 6.05 -3.26
N GLY A 112 -3.29 5.81 -3.79
CA GLY A 112 -3.07 5.18 -5.07
C GLY A 112 -2.50 6.14 -6.10
N HIS A 113 -2.45 5.69 -7.35
CA HIS A 113 -1.69 6.39 -8.40
C HIS A 113 -2.24 7.78 -8.72
N PHE A 114 -3.52 7.84 -9.08
CA PHE A 114 -4.16 9.11 -9.45
C PHE A 114 -4.25 10.09 -8.26
N PRO A 115 -4.71 9.70 -7.06
CA PRO A 115 -4.76 10.61 -5.92
C PRO A 115 -3.39 11.17 -5.53
N SER A 116 -2.32 10.40 -5.68
CA SER A 116 -0.96 10.86 -5.37
C SER A 116 -0.48 11.95 -6.33
N LEU A 117 -0.72 11.76 -7.63
CA LEU A 117 -0.27 12.70 -8.67
C LEU A 117 -1.18 13.92 -8.83
N SER A 118 -2.45 13.81 -8.41
CA SER A 118 -3.48 14.84 -8.58
C SER A 118 -4.31 15.00 -7.31
N HIS A 119 -3.64 15.19 -6.16
CA HIS A 119 -4.30 15.21 -4.85
C HIS A 119 -5.28 16.37 -4.67
N GLU A 120 -4.96 17.56 -5.16
CA GLU A 120 -5.87 18.71 -5.11
C GLU A 120 -7.14 18.44 -5.93
N ARG A 121 -6.97 17.91 -7.15
CA ARG A 121 -8.10 17.53 -7.99
C ARG A 121 -8.94 16.40 -7.38
N THR A 122 -8.30 15.46 -6.71
CA THR A 122 -8.99 14.40 -5.97
C THR A 122 -9.84 14.98 -4.85
N LEU A 123 -9.26 15.85 -4.02
CA LEU A 123 -9.96 16.55 -2.94
C LEU A 123 -11.10 17.44 -3.45
N GLU A 124 -10.93 18.08 -4.60
CA GLU A 124 -11.98 18.87 -5.25
C GLU A 124 -13.15 18.00 -5.71
N LEU A 125 -12.86 16.89 -6.39
CA LEU A 125 -13.86 16.01 -6.99
C LEU A 125 -14.58 15.11 -5.98
N ILE A 126 -13.95 14.80 -4.85
CA ILE A 126 -14.49 13.90 -3.81
C ILE A 126 -14.55 14.67 -2.49
N PRO A 127 -15.63 15.44 -2.26
CA PRO A 127 -15.80 16.21 -1.01
C PRO A 127 -15.96 15.33 0.24
N GLU A 128 -16.31 14.08 0.09
CA GLU A 128 -16.50 13.09 1.16
C GLU A 128 -15.18 12.63 1.80
N VAL A 129 -14.05 12.82 1.12
CA VAL A 129 -12.72 12.42 1.59
C VAL A 129 -12.14 13.47 2.54
N ASP A 130 -11.56 13.01 3.66
CA ASP A 130 -10.92 13.86 4.65
C ASP A 130 -9.43 14.11 4.32
N SER A 131 -8.74 13.06 3.79
CA SER A 131 -7.33 13.17 3.43
C SER A 131 -6.94 12.30 2.24
N VAL A 132 -5.79 12.63 1.63
CA VAL A 132 -5.12 11.84 0.59
C VAL A 132 -3.79 11.36 1.15
N VAL A 133 -3.57 10.04 1.14
CA VAL A 133 -2.27 9.40 1.39
C VAL A 133 -1.51 9.33 0.07
N ARG A 134 -0.41 10.07 -0.03
CA ARG A 134 0.32 10.27 -1.28
C ARG A 134 1.49 9.30 -1.41
N PHE A 135 1.65 8.72 -2.60
CA PHE A 135 2.74 7.82 -3.01
C PHE A 135 2.79 6.52 -2.20
N GLU A 136 3.92 6.16 -1.61
CA GLU A 136 4.07 4.97 -0.77
C GLU A 136 3.42 5.23 0.59
N GLY A 137 2.29 4.58 0.81
CA GLY A 137 1.38 4.90 1.92
C GLY A 137 1.61 4.11 3.20
N GLU A 138 2.52 3.14 3.24
CA GLU A 138 2.62 2.18 4.35
C GLU A 138 2.87 2.88 5.69
N VAL A 139 3.82 3.81 5.74
CA VAL A 139 4.15 4.55 6.96
C VAL A 139 3.14 5.68 7.21
N THR A 140 2.77 6.42 6.16
CA THR A 140 1.83 7.54 6.27
C THR A 140 0.45 7.09 6.77
N LEU A 141 -0.08 5.97 6.24
CA LEU A 141 -1.36 5.42 6.69
C LEU A 141 -1.28 4.90 8.12
N LEU A 142 -0.17 4.25 8.50
CA LEU A 142 0.04 3.79 9.87
C LEU A 142 0.02 4.97 10.86
N GLU A 143 0.77 6.03 10.58
CA GLU A 143 0.81 7.22 11.43
C GLU A 143 -0.57 7.92 11.49
N LEU A 144 -1.31 7.95 10.38
CA LEU A 144 -2.68 8.47 10.35
C LEU A 144 -3.60 7.68 11.28
N VAL A 145 -3.57 6.36 11.20
CA VAL A 145 -4.39 5.48 12.04
C VAL A 145 -4.04 5.66 13.53
N GLU A 146 -2.75 5.64 13.86
CA GLU A 146 -2.29 5.83 15.24
C GLU A 146 -2.66 7.23 15.78
N SER A 147 -2.51 8.29 14.97
CA SER A 147 -2.91 9.64 15.37
C SER A 147 -4.40 9.77 15.65
N LEU A 148 -5.24 9.14 14.82
CA LEU A 148 -6.70 9.16 15.02
C LEU A 148 -7.14 8.33 16.24
N ILE A 149 -6.47 7.22 16.52
CA ILE A 149 -6.75 6.40 17.72
C ILE A 149 -6.39 7.15 19.00
N HIS A 150 -5.32 7.95 18.97
CA HIS A 150 -4.81 8.65 20.14
C HIS A 150 -5.22 10.13 20.20
N ASP A 151 -6.21 10.56 19.39
CA ASP A 151 -6.70 11.94 19.30
C ASP A 151 -5.58 12.98 19.07
N GLN A 152 -4.55 12.59 18.27
CA GLN A 152 -3.45 13.44 17.92
C GLN A 152 -3.74 14.21 16.61
N ASP A 153 -3.06 15.34 16.40
CA ASP A 153 -3.22 16.14 15.19
C ASP A 153 -2.57 15.47 13.97
N TRP A 154 -3.34 14.68 13.26
CA TRP A 154 -2.93 13.97 12.05
C TRP A 154 -2.54 14.89 10.88
N ARG A 155 -2.92 16.19 10.93
CA ARG A 155 -2.67 17.16 9.84
C ARG A 155 -1.19 17.48 9.65
N LYS A 156 -0.32 17.04 10.56
CA LYS A 156 1.13 17.27 10.49
C LYS A 156 1.91 16.09 9.89
N ILE A 157 1.23 15.00 9.51
CA ILE A 157 1.87 13.78 9.02
C ILE A 157 2.38 14.02 7.60
N ASP A 158 3.66 13.72 7.38
CA ASP A 158 4.29 13.77 6.06
C ASP A 158 3.60 12.82 5.06
N GLY A 159 3.48 13.26 3.80
CA GLY A 159 2.83 12.51 2.75
C GLY A 159 1.32 12.67 2.70
N LEU A 160 0.68 13.39 3.63
CA LEU A 160 -0.74 13.70 3.57
C LEU A 160 -1.03 14.97 2.76
N ALA A 161 -2.21 14.99 2.14
CA ALA A 161 -2.87 16.19 1.65
C ALA A 161 -4.33 16.20 2.12
N TYR A 162 -4.88 17.38 2.39
CA TYR A 162 -6.23 17.52 2.94
C TYR A 162 -6.80 18.94 2.67
N ARG A 163 -8.07 19.16 3.03
CA ARG A 163 -8.71 20.49 2.99
C ARG A 163 -8.71 21.12 4.38
N GLN A 164 -8.38 22.40 4.43
CA GLN A 164 -8.48 23.22 5.65
C GLN A 164 -8.88 24.65 5.30
N GLY A 165 -9.98 25.12 5.87
CA GLY A 165 -10.45 26.49 5.66
C GLY A 165 -10.70 26.84 4.19
N GLY A 166 -11.19 25.91 3.38
CA GLY A 166 -11.44 26.09 1.94
C GLY A 166 -10.18 26.04 1.06
N ARG A 167 -9.02 25.75 1.62
CA ARG A 167 -7.75 25.61 0.89
C ARG A 167 -7.28 24.17 0.91
N PHE A 168 -6.53 23.79 -0.13
CA PHE A 168 -5.80 22.52 -0.16
C PHE A 168 -4.44 22.68 0.52
N VAL A 169 -4.15 21.78 1.43
CA VAL A 169 -2.87 21.71 2.15
C VAL A 169 -2.18 20.41 1.77
N SER A 170 -0.90 20.50 1.44
CA SER A 170 -0.04 19.35 1.13
C SER A 170 1.17 19.38 2.03
N ASN A 171 1.33 18.37 2.85
CA ASN A 171 2.53 18.21 3.68
C ASN A 171 3.75 17.80 2.84
N PRO A 172 4.98 17.95 3.34
CA PRO A 172 6.17 17.43 2.70
C PRO A 172 6.00 15.97 2.30
N LEU A 173 6.60 15.59 1.18
CA LEU A 173 6.59 14.19 0.76
C LEU A 173 7.55 13.38 1.63
N ARG A 174 7.08 12.22 2.02
CA ARG A 174 7.90 11.24 2.74
C ARG A 174 8.99 10.68 1.83
N HIS A 175 10.16 10.44 2.39
CA HIS A 175 11.25 9.76 1.69
C HIS A 175 10.83 8.32 1.33
N LEU A 176 11.14 7.88 0.11
CA LEU A 176 10.91 6.51 -0.32
C LEU A 176 11.71 5.54 0.56
N LEU A 177 11.12 4.38 0.88
CA LEU A 177 11.82 3.35 1.66
C LEU A 177 13.00 2.79 0.85
N ASP A 178 14.22 2.90 1.36
CA ASP A 178 15.43 2.39 0.69
C ASP A 178 15.47 0.85 0.68
N ASP A 179 15.10 0.21 1.78
CA ASP A 179 15.02 -1.25 1.91
C ASP A 179 13.54 -1.69 1.93
N LEU A 180 13.11 -2.35 0.84
CA LEU A 180 11.74 -2.86 0.73
C LEU A 180 11.49 -4.10 1.61
N ASP A 181 12.55 -4.79 2.06
CA ASP A 181 12.43 -5.99 2.88
C ASP A 181 12.10 -5.70 4.36
N VAL A 182 12.06 -4.41 4.74
CA VAL A 182 11.49 -3.99 6.03
C VAL A 182 9.96 -4.13 6.07
N LEU A 183 9.31 -4.16 4.92
CA LEU A 183 7.87 -4.37 4.83
C LEU A 183 7.53 -5.85 5.07
N PRO A 184 6.40 -6.15 5.72
CA PRO A 184 5.90 -7.53 5.79
C PRO A 184 5.49 -8.02 4.40
N PHE A 185 5.35 -9.34 4.23
CA PHE A 185 4.69 -9.85 3.03
C PHE A 185 3.28 -9.30 2.92
N PRO A 186 2.84 -8.94 1.71
CA PRO A 186 1.52 -8.33 1.55
C PRO A 186 0.40 -9.30 1.93
N TYR A 187 -0.60 -8.79 2.63
CA TYR A 187 -1.78 -9.54 3.00
C TYR A 187 -2.61 -9.87 1.75
N ARG A 188 -3.01 -11.14 1.63
CA ARG A 188 -3.76 -11.66 0.47
C ARG A 188 -4.93 -12.49 0.94
N GLN A 189 -6.10 -11.90 1.03
CA GLN A 189 -7.33 -12.57 1.50
C GLN A 189 -8.14 -13.18 0.34
N TYR A 190 -7.82 -12.83 -0.90
CA TYR A 190 -8.55 -13.30 -2.08
C TYR A 190 -8.10 -14.71 -2.52
N GLU A 191 -8.98 -15.42 -3.23
CA GLU A 191 -8.63 -16.69 -3.83
C GLU A 191 -7.64 -16.53 -4.99
N PRO A 192 -6.66 -17.44 -5.12
CA PRO A 192 -5.74 -17.43 -6.25
C PRO A 192 -6.49 -17.53 -7.58
N THR A 193 -6.06 -16.76 -8.57
CA THR A 193 -6.54 -16.92 -9.93
C THR A 193 -5.94 -18.16 -10.57
N ALA A 194 -6.64 -18.75 -11.55
CA ALA A 194 -6.10 -19.87 -12.34
C ALA A 194 -5.70 -19.36 -13.74
N ILE A 195 -4.43 -19.54 -14.10
CA ILE A 195 -3.91 -19.27 -15.45
C ILE A 195 -3.37 -20.58 -16.00
N LEU A 196 -3.92 -21.04 -17.12
CA LEU A 196 -3.56 -22.32 -17.73
C LEU A 196 -3.60 -23.51 -16.73
N GLY A 197 -4.61 -23.51 -15.85
CA GLY A 197 -4.76 -24.54 -14.82
C GLY A 197 -3.80 -24.41 -13.62
N GLN A 198 -2.91 -23.41 -13.61
CA GLN A 198 -1.98 -23.13 -12.52
C GLN A 198 -2.55 -22.12 -11.54
N ARG A 199 -2.50 -22.43 -10.24
CA ARG A 199 -2.87 -21.47 -9.19
C ARG A 199 -1.84 -20.34 -9.15
N THR A 200 -2.30 -19.12 -9.40
CA THR A 200 -1.44 -17.96 -9.67
C THR A 200 -1.65 -16.88 -8.62
N MET A 201 -0.54 -16.29 -8.16
CA MET A 201 -0.54 -15.11 -7.30
C MET A 201 0.47 -14.06 -7.78
N PRO A 202 0.15 -12.77 -7.63
CA PRO A 202 1.11 -11.71 -7.87
C PRO A 202 2.17 -11.65 -6.77
N ILE A 203 3.38 -11.27 -7.19
CA ILE A 203 4.53 -11.03 -6.32
C ILE A 203 5.28 -9.79 -6.80
N LEU A 204 6.11 -9.21 -5.94
CA LEU A 204 6.90 -8.04 -6.25
C LEU A 204 8.38 -8.30 -5.87
N ALA A 205 9.27 -8.08 -6.81
CA ALA A 205 10.72 -8.14 -6.58
C ALA A 205 11.36 -6.75 -6.46
N SER A 206 10.71 -5.72 -7.02
CA SER A 206 11.21 -4.34 -7.01
C SER A 206 10.07 -3.33 -7.04
N ARG A 207 10.39 -2.08 -6.72
CA ARG A 207 9.52 -0.92 -6.96
C ARG A 207 10.26 0.13 -7.77
N GLY A 208 9.53 0.78 -8.67
CA GLY A 208 10.01 1.88 -9.48
C GLY A 208 10.60 1.46 -10.81
N CYS A 209 10.70 2.42 -11.71
CA CYS A 209 11.19 2.25 -13.07
C CYS A 209 12.27 3.28 -13.40
N SER A 210 13.36 2.82 -14.02
CA SER A 210 14.45 3.70 -14.45
C SER A 210 14.15 4.47 -15.72
N ARG A 211 13.08 4.10 -16.46
CA ARG A 211 12.71 4.68 -17.74
C ARG A 211 11.90 5.96 -17.58
N THR A 212 11.79 6.74 -18.65
CA THR A 212 11.04 8.01 -18.72
C THR A 212 10.13 8.04 -19.94
N CYS A 213 9.37 6.95 -20.15
CA CYS A 213 8.46 6.83 -21.28
C CYS A 213 7.38 7.92 -21.21
N SER A 214 7.19 8.67 -22.30
CA SER A 214 6.34 9.87 -22.33
C SER A 214 4.85 9.60 -22.05
N PHE A 215 4.38 8.39 -22.28
CA PHE A 215 3.00 7.95 -22.04
C PHE A 215 2.76 7.34 -20.65
N CYS A 216 3.82 7.10 -19.87
CA CYS A 216 3.75 6.36 -18.62
C CYS A 216 3.90 7.28 -17.41
N SER A 217 2.98 7.22 -16.47
CA SER A 217 2.99 8.02 -15.24
C SER A 217 3.85 7.44 -14.10
N ILE A 218 4.34 6.21 -14.24
CA ILE A 218 5.14 5.52 -13.20
C ILE A 218 6.40 6.32 -12.83
N HIS A 219 7.11 6.86 -13.83
CA HIS A 219 8.30 7.66 -13.55
C HIS A 219 7.97 8.95 -12.78
N MET A 220 6.81 9.56 -13.03
CA MET A 220 6.34 10.73 -12.26
C MET A 220 6.05 10.35 -10.81
N PHE A 221 5.40 9.19 -10.61
CA PHE A 221 5.05 8.71 -9.30
C PHE A 221 6.29 8.52 -8.41
N TYR A 222 7.30 7.80 -8.87
CA TYR A 222 8.48 7.50 -8.05
C TYR A 222 9.54 8.62 -8.01
N ARG A 223 9.50 9.59 -8.92
CA ARG A 223 10.44 10.73 -8.90
C ARG A 223 9.90 11.95 -8.17
N ALA A 224 8.62 11.97 -7.81
CA ALA A 224 8.03 13.07 -7.05
C ALA A 224 8.53 13.07 -5.61
N ALA A 225 8.66 11.90 -4.97
CA ALA A 225 9.15 11.78 -3.61
C ALA A 225 10.68 11.68 -3.56
N PRO A 226 11.33 12.19 -2.51
CA PRO A 226 12.77 12.05 -2.33
C PRO A 226 13.17 10.59 -2.11
N GLY A 227 14.38 10.20 -2.55
CA GLY A 227 14.92 8.85 -2.36
C GLY A 227 15.28 8.15 -3.65
N ARG A 228 15.66 6.88 -3.52
CA ARG A 228 16.05 6.05 -4.65
C ARG A 228 14.82 5.57 -5.43
N VAL A 229 14.73 5.93 -6.71
CA VAL A 229 13.59 5.61 -7.56
C VAL A 229 13.42 4.10 -7.76
N VAL A 230 14.50 3.37 -8.08
CA VAL A 230 14.45 1.91 -8.27
C VAL A 230 15.03 1.21 -7.05
N ARG A 231 14.23 0.38 -6.40
CA ARG A 231 14.61 -0.36 -5.20
C ARG A 231 14.24 -1.82 -5.39
N ILE A 232 15.16 -2.70 -5.01
CA ILE A 232 15.09 -4.14 -5.29
C ILE A 232 15.10 -4.89 -3.97
N ARG A 233 14.20 -5.84 -3.81
CA ARG A 233 14.16 -6.78 -2.69
C ARG A 233 15.29 -7.81 -2.79
N LYS A 234 15.74 -8.30 -1.67
CA LYS A 234 16.70 -9.41 -1.62
C LYS A 234 16.09 -10.66 -2.22
N VAL A 235 16.87 -11.38 -3.07
CA VAL A 235 16.40 -12.63 -3.70
C VAL A 235 15.90 -13.62 -2.65
N ALA A 236 16.61 -13.74 -1.53
CA ALA A 236 16.23 -14.63 -0.44
C ALA A 236 14.83 -14.33 0.12
N GLU A 237 14.49 -13.05 0.28
CA GLU A 237 13.19 -12.62 0.81
C GLU A 237 12.05 -12.89 -0.18
N VAL A 238 12.28 -12.65 -1.46
CA VAL A 238 11.29 -12.97 -2.50
C VAL A 238 11.09 -14.48 -2.62
N VAL A 239 12.16 -15.27 -2.60
CA VAL A 239 12.05 -16.74 -2.61
C VAL A 239 11.37 -17.25 -1.34
N ARG A 240 11.61 -16.64 -0.18
CA ARG A 240 10.91 -16.97 1.06
C ARG A 240 9.40 -16.76 0.93
N GLU A 241 8.99 -15.62 0.36
CA GLU A 241 7.58 -15.32 0.08
C GLU A 241 6.98 -16.30 -0.93
N MET A 242 7.71 -16.64 -2.00
CA MET A 242 7.29 -17.68 -2.97
C MET A 242 7.10 -19.04 -2.29
N LYS A 243 8.03 -19.46 -1.43
CA LYS A 243 7.92 -20.73 -0.67
C LYS A 243 6.70 -20.74 0.24
N ASP A 244 6.46 -19.66 0.95
CA ASP A 244 5.28 -19.50 1.82
C ASP A 244 3.97 -19.66 1.01
N LEU A 245 3.86 -18.97 -0.11
CA LEU A 245 2.70 -19.06 -1.01
C LEU A 245 2.53 -20.44 -1.61
N TYR A 246 3.64 -21.10 -1.99
CA TYR A 246 3.61 -22.47 -2.52
C TYR A 246 3.13 -23.46 -1.46
N GLN A 247 3.71 -23.42 -0.27
CA GLN A 247 3.44 -24.39 0.81
C GLN A 247 2.05 -24.19 1.42
N ASN A 248 1.66 -22.94 1.70
CA ASN A 248 0.45 -22.64 2.45
C ASN A 248 -0.78 -22.39 1.57
N ARG A 249 -0.58 -22.07 0.28
CA ARG A 249 -1.67 -21.74 -0.63
C ARG A 249 -1.66 -22.52 -1.95
N GLY A 250 -0.69 -23.41 -2.16
CA GLY A 250 -0.57 -24.21 -3.37
C GLY A 250 -0.33 -23.37 -4.63
N ILE A 251 0.37 -22.24 -4.51
CA ILE A 251 0.66 -21.37 -5.66
C ILE A 251 1.80 -21.98 -6.48
N THR A 252 1.55 -22.23 -7.75
CA THR A 252 2.51 -22.84 -8.67
C THR A 252 3.01 -21.89 -9.74
N LEU A 253 2.30 -20.78 -9.97
CA LEU A 253 2.69 -19.74 -10.92
C LEU A 253 2.75 -18.38 -10.23
N PHE A 254 3.86 -17.65 -10.39
CA PHE A 254 4.08 -16.35 -9.79
C PHE A 254 4.10 -15.27 -10.88
N LEU A 255 3.22 -14.27 -10.73
CA LEU A 255 3.15 -13.13 -11.64
C LEU A 255 3.90 -11.95 -11.01
N PHE A 256 5.07 -11.63 -11.55
CA PHE A 256 5.82 -10.45 -11.09
C PHE A 256 5.16 -9.18 -11.61
N GLN A 257 4.68 -8.32 -10.69
CA GLN A 257 4.02 -7.04 -10.96
C GLN A 257 4.97 -5.85 -10.81
N ASP A 258 6.22 -6.05 -11.16
CA ASP A 258 7.25 -5.00 -11.13
C ASP A 258 7.03 -4.01 -12.27
N ASP A 259 7.24 -2.72 -12.04
CA ASP A 259 7.13 -1.68 -13.08
C ASP A 259 8.21 -1.84 -14.18
N ASP A 260 9.40 -2.29 -13.80
CA ASP A 260 10.51 -2.64 -14.70
C ASP A 260 11.32 -3.76 -13.99
N PHE A 261 10.98 -5.01 -14.26
CA PHE A 261 11.63 -6.15 -13.59
C PHE A 261 13.16 -6.06 -13.76
N PRO A 262 13.94 -6.13 -12.67
CA PRO A 262 15.38 -5.93 -12.71
C PRO A 262 16.08 -7.02 -13.51
N SER A 263 16.23 -6.80 -14.81
CA SER A 263 16.99 -7.69 -15.71
C SER A 263 18.48 -7.39 -15.65
N SER A 264 19.29 -8.41 -15.94
CA SER A 264 20.76 -8.31 -15.98
C SER A 264 21.34 -7.38 -17.04
N ALA A 265 20.51 -6.79 -17.88
CA ALA A 265 20.94 -6.12 -19.12
C ALA A 265 21.48 -4.69 -18.91
N ARG A 266 21.50 -4.13 -17.71
CA ARG A 266 22.02 -2.77 -17.49
C ARG A 266 23.31 -2.77 -16.71
N ARG A 267 24.41 -2.73 -17.44
CA ARG A 267 25.72 -2.34 -16.90
C ARG A 267 25.60 -0.91 -16.38
N GLY A 268 25.72 -0.72 -15.06
CA GLY A 268 25.91 0.61 -14.47
C GLY A 268 25.14 0.92 -13.19
N VAL A 269 24.04 0.24 -12.86
CA VAL A 269 23.25 0.56 -11.66
C VAL A 269 23.29 -0.54 -10.59
N VAL A 270 23.48 -1.80 -10.99
CA VAL A 270 23.73 -2.91 -10.04
C VAL A 270 24.74 -3.86 -10.67
N GLY A 271 25.88 -4.04 -10.04
CA GLY A 271 26.86 -5.02 -10.49
C GLY A 271 26.27 -6.43 -10.45
N ARG A 272 26.33 -7.17 -11.58
CA ARG A 272 25.84 -8.52 -11.82
C ARG A 272 24.35 -8.74 -11.49
N SER A 273 23.61 -9.34 -12.40
CA SER A 273 22.17 -9.59 -12.27
C SER A 273 21.87 -10.34 -10.96
N VAL A 274 21.29 -9.62 -10.02
CA VAL A 274 20.81 -10.19 -8.75
C VAL A 274 19.69 -11.20 -9.04
N TRP A 275 18.95 -11.02 -10.12
CA TRP A 275 17.81 -11.82 -10.52
C TRP A 275 18.10 -12.66 -11.78
N SER A 276 18.75 -13.79 -11.61
CA SER A 276 18.80 -14.82 -12.64
C SER A 276 17.96 -16.02 -12.21
N MET A 277 17.44 -16.78 -13.16
CA MET A 277 16.75 -18.04 -12.87
C MET A 277 17.64 -18.99 -12.03
N ASN A 278 18.96 -18.96 -12.23
CA ASN A 278 19.92 -19.70 -11.43
C ASN A 278 19.99 -19.23 -9.96
N CYS A 279 19.89 -17.90 -9.71
CA CYS A 279 19.85 -17.39 -8.33
C CYS A 279 18.58 -17.81 -7.63
N ILE A 280 17.42 -17.70 -8.30
CA ILE A 280 16.14 -18.15 -7.77
C ILE A 280 16.20 -19.68 -7.49
N ALA A 281 16.64 -20.47 -8.44
CA ALA A 281 16.73 -21.94 -8.28
C ALA A 281 17.65 -22.35 -7.14
N ARG A 282 18.84 -21.75 -7.02
CA ARG A 282 19.78 -22.01 -5.91
C ARG A 282 19.19 -21.64 -4.55
N THR A 283 18.52 -20.50 -4.46
CA THR A 283 17.88 -20.06 -3.21
C THR A 283 16.65 -20.90 -2.89
N TRP A 284 15.93 -21.37 -3.92
CA TRP A 284 14.78 -22.27 -3.75
C TRP A 284 15.19 -23.62 -3.16
N SER A 285 16.28 -24.20 -3.64
CA SER A 285 16.80 -25.50 -3.17
C SER A 285 17.57 -25.44 -1.85
N ALA A 286 17.99 -24.27 -1.39
CA ALA A 286 18.58 -24.11 -0.06
C ALA A 286 17.51 -24.32 1.03
N LYS A 287 17.81 -25.25 1.95
CA LYS A 287 16.95 -25.60 3.10
C LYS A 287 16.99 -24.53 4.18
#